data_d9b0cc5cc020d2bfe995ad812971d3c5
#
_entry.id   d9b0cc5cc020d2bfe995ad812971d3c5
#
_cell.length_a   1.000
_cell.length_b   1.000
_cell.length_c   1.000
_cell.angle_alpha   90.00
_cell.angle_beta   90.00
_cell.angle_gamma   90.00
#
_symmetry.space_group_name_H-M   'P 1'
#
loop_
_entity.id
_entity.type
_entity.pdbx_description
1 polymer ?
#
loop_
_entity_poly.entity_id
_entity_poly.type
_entity_poly.pdbx_seq_one_letter_code
_entity_poly.pdbx_strand_id
1 'polypeptide(L)'
;MAEIEAHESKLYAEFAPLYDKVFGKIFYNRLEHVIENLGIPPGAKVLEVGAGTGTSFPAYPSHCEITGVDLAPDMLARARRKIAENGWSHLKVLEMNALDLKFSDNTFDYVMAFHVVTVVPDPVRMVAEAKRVCKPGGRIIIVNHFTSERRVLGSLTQALDPMTRWLGWRTDLKLKPFIETTGLRVEKIYKLNKTSLYTVLLCRKEPSSLAATREL
;
A
#
# COMPACT_ATOMS: atom_id res chain seq x y z
N MET A 1 -9.62 17.01 -14.28
CA MET A 1 -8.82 15.95 -13.60
C MET A 1 -7.91 16.56 -12.54
N ALA A 2 -7.03 17.51 -12.88
CA ALA A 2 -6.13 18.15 -11.89
C ALA A 2 -6.84 18.86 -10.71
N GLU A 3 -8.01 19.46 -10.92
CA GLU A 3 -8.78 20.10 -9.84
C GLU A 3 -9.42 19.10 -8.88
N ILE A 4 -9.82 17.92 -9.34
CA ILE A 4 -10.37 16.84 -8.51
C ILE A 4 -9.24 16.23 -7.67
N GLU A 5 -8.08 15.98 -8.26
CA GLU A 5 -6.88 15.47 -7.55
C GLU A 5 -6.38 16.46 -6.47
N ALA A 6 -6.42 17.76 -6.77
CA ALA A 6 -6.05 18.81 -5.80
C ALA A 6 -7.07 18.95 -4.65
N HIS A 7 -8.35 18.71 -4.90
CA HIS A 7 -9.39 18.76 -3.87
C HIS A 7 -9.32 17.54 -2.93
N GLU A 8 -9.10 16.35 -3.48
CA GLU A 8 -8.91 15.11 -2.71
C GLU A 8 -7.68 15.21 -1.80
N SER A 9 -6.55 15.73 -2.31
CA SER A 9 -5.33 15.87 -1.50
C SER A 9 -5.50 16.84 -0.32
N LYS A 10 -6.26 17.93 -0.48
CA LYS A 10 -6.56 18.88 0.61
C LYS A 10 -7.44 18.28 1.69
N LEU A 11 -8.45 17.49 1.32
CA LEU A 11 -9.33 16.84 2.30
C LEU A 11 -8.54 15.86 3.19
N TYR A 12 -7.67 15.05 2.60
CA TYR A 12 -6.79 14.16 3.36
C TYR A 12 -5.86 14.91 4.31
N ALA A 13 -5.34 16.08 3.90
CA ALA A 13 -4.48 16.91 4.72
C ALA A 13 -5.19 17.46 5.97
N GLU A 14 -6.46 17.88 5.84
CA GLU A 14 -7.26 18.41 6.96
C GLU A 14 -7.65 17.34 7.99
N PHE A 15 -7.94 16.11 7.51
CA PHE A 15 -8.30 14.99 8.39
C PHE A 15 -7.10 14.19 8.92
N ALA A 16 -5.88 14.42 8.40
CA ALA A 16 -4.68 13.70 8.81
C ALA A 16 -4.40 13.71 10.33
N PRO A 17 -4.59 14.82 11.11
CA PRO A 17 -4.36 14.80 12.54
C PRO A 17 -5.35 13.93 13.31
N LEU A 18 -6.61 13.91 12.87
CA LEU A 18 -7.65 13.08 13.47
C LEU A 18 -7.45 11.61 13.07
N TYR A 19 -7.04 11.37 11.83
CA TYR A 19 -6.72 10.05 11.30
C TYR A 19 -5.56 9.41 12.07
N ASP A 20 -4.44 10.10 12.25
CA ASP A 20 -3.29 9.62 13.02
C ASP A 20 -3.63 9.35 14.49
N LYS A 21 -4.47 10.18 15.11
CA LYS A 21 -4.83 10.08 16.53
C LYS A 21 -5.84 8.97 16.83
N VAL A 22 -6.82 8.77 15.94
CA VAL A 22 -7.93 7.80 16.13
C VAL A 22 -7.57 6.43 15.54
N PHE A 23 -6.96 6.41 14.37
CA PHE A 23 -6.69 5.19 13.63
C PHE A 23 -5.22 4.75 13.69
N GLY A 24 -4.28 5.67 13.93
CA GLY A 24 -2.84 5.42 13.85
C GLY A 24 -2.40 4.23 14.69
N LYS A 25 -2.80 4.16 15.96
CA LYS A 25 -2.38 3.08 16.87
C LYS A 25 -2.96 1.71 16.49
N ILE A 26 -4.22 1.69 16.02
CA ILE A 26 -4.89 0.44 15.61
C ILE A 26 -4.31 -0.06 14.27
N PHE A 27 -4.03 0.84 13.35
CA PHE A 27 -3.43 0.51 12.06
C PHE A 27 -1.96 0.11 12.23
N TYR A 28 -1.21 0.85 13.05
CA TYR A 28 0.19 0.57 13.33
C TYR A 28 0.43 -0.87 13.78
N ASN A 29 -0.21 -1.32 14.84
CA ASN A 29 -0.04 -2.68 15.38
C ASN A 29 -0.34 -3.76 14.35
N ARG A 30 -1.23 -3.48 13.38
CA ARG A 30 -1.57 -4.42 12.31
C ARG A 30 -0.52 -4.46 11.21
N LEU A 31 -0.03 -3.30 10.78
CA LEU A 31 1.02 -3.18 9.76
C LEU A 31 2.35 -3.72 10.30
N GLU A 32 2.68 -3.42 11.57
CA GLU A 32 3.83 -3.97 12.28
C GLU A 32 3.85 -5.49 12.18
N HIS A 33 2.76 -6.14 12.58
CA HIS A 33 2.64 -7.59 12.49
C HIS A 33 2.81 -8.14 11.06
N VAL A 34 2.29 -7.43 10.05
CA VAL A 34 2.49 -7.84 8.64
C VAL A 34 3.96 -7.73 8.25
N ILE A 35 4.60 -6.58 8.54
CA ILE A 35 5.98 -6.29 8.13
C ILE A 35 6.96 -7.23 8.83
N GLU A 36 6.82 -7.44 10.15
CA GLU A 36 7.67 -8.36 10.93
C GLU A 36 7.62 -9.80 10.40
N ASN A 37 6.41 -10.29 10.07
CA ASN A 37 6.25 -11.65 9.56
C ASN A 37 6.75 -11.86 8.11
N LEU A 38 7.14 -10.80 7.40
CA LEU A 38 7.74 -10.93 6.08
C LEU A 38 9.18 -11.44 6.14
N GLY A 39 9.88 -11.25 7.28
CA GLY A 39 11.27 -11.63 7.42
C GLY A 39 12.16 -10.94 6.37
N ILE A 40 12.00 -9.61 6.21
CA ILE A 40 12.72 -8.84 5.18
C ILE A 40 14.23 -8.92 5.45
N PRO A 41 15.03 -9.43 4.50
CA PRO A 41 16.46 -9.62 4.73
C PRO A 41 17.24 -8.30 4.74
N PRO A 42 18.43 -8.27 5.38
CA PRO A 42 19.31 -7.11 5.36
C PRO A 42 19.64 -6.64 3.93
N GLY A 43 19.67 -5.32 3.73
CA GLY A 43 19.97 -4.70 2.44
C GLY A 43 18.83 -4.76 1.42
N ALA A 44 17.68 -5.33 1.78
CA ALA A 44 16.53 -5.36 0.87
C ALA A 44 16.02 -3.93 0.57
N LYS A 45 15.68 -3.69 -0.69
CA LYS A 45 15.04 -2.46 -1.14
C LYS A 45 13.53 -2.60 -1.09
N VAL A 46 12.89 -1.76 -0.32
CA VAL A 46 11.44 -1.75 -0.11
C VAL A 46 10.85 -0.46 -0.65
N LEU A 47 9.79 -0.57 -1.45
CA LEU A 47 8.95 0.54 -1.85
C LEU A 47 7.63 0.47 -1.08
N GLU A 48 7.22 1.57 -0.45
CA GLU A 48 5.87 1.74 0.06
C GLU A 48 5.11 2.74 -0.81
N VAL A 49 4.06 2.27 -1.48
CA VAL A 49 3.16 3.07 -2.32
C VAL A 49 2.00 3.57 -1.45
N GLY A 50 1.78 4.88 -1.45
CA GLY A 50 0.80 5.53 -0.57
C GLY A 50 1.30 5.62 0.88
N ALA A 51 2.54 6.05 1.08
CA ALA A 51 3.18 6.12 2.40
C ALA A 51 2.51 7.10 3.38
N GLY A 52 1.76 8.07 2.87
CA GLY A 52 1.03 9.04 3.66
C GLY A 52 1.90 9.76 4.68
N THR A 53 1.48 9.77 5.94
CA THR A 53 2.21 10.36 7.06
C THR A 53 3.30 9.45 7.65
N GLY A 54 3.57 8.30 7.04
CA GLY A 54 4.56 7.33 7.51
C GLY A 54 4.15 6.55 8.76
N THR A 55 2.87 6.18 8.87
CA THR A 55 2.35 5.42 10.02
C THR A 55 2.99 4.03 10.14
N SER A 56 3.40 3.42 9.03
CA SER A 56 4.06 2.11 8.95
C SER A 56 5.56 2.16 9.29
N PHE A 57 6.20 3.33 9.22
CA PHE A 57 7.66 3.46 9.25
C PHE A 57 8.35 2.86 10.47
N PRO A 58 7.80 2.98 11.70
CA PRO A 58 8.42 2.37 12.87
C PRO A 58 8.53 0.83 12.79
N ALA A 59 7.69 0.20 11.96
CA ALA A 59 7.68 -1.25 11.81
C ALA A 59 8.78 -1.79 10.87
N TYR A 60 9.38 -0.94 10.04
CA TYR A 60 10.41 -1.38 9.12
C TYR A 60 11.75 -1.59 9.82
N PRO A 61 12.43 -2.71 9.55
CA PRO A 61 13.74 -2.97 10.13
C PRO A 61 14.79 -1.99 9.56
N SER A 62 15.67 -1.49 10.45
CA SER A 62 16.69 -0.50 10.10
C SER A 62 17.78 -1.00 9.14
N HIS A 63 17.85 -2.32 8.93
CA HIS A 63 18.80 -2.95 8.01
C HIS A 63 18.31 -2.98 6.54
N CYS A 64 17.15 -2.38 6.24
CA CYS A 64 16.58 -2.29 4.89
C CYS A 64 16.68 -0.87 4.34
N GLU A 65 16.56 -0.71 3.02
CA GLU A 65 16.44 0.59 2.36
C GLU A 65 14.96 0.84 2.00
N ILE A 66 14.31 1.77 2.69
CA ILE A 66 12.88 2.05 2.49
C ILE A 66 12.68 3.33 1.70
N THR A 67 11.90 3.25 0.63
CA THR A 67 11.43 4.41 -0.13
C THR A 67 9.91 4.46 -0.05
N GLY A 68 9.36 5.49 0.59
CA GLY A 68 7.93 5.76 0.57
C GLY A 68 7.58 6.74 -0.56
N VAL A 69 6.47 6.51 -1.25
CA VAL A 69 5.94 7.46 -2.22
C VAL A 69 4.48 7.80 -1.91
N ASP A 70 4.13 9.07 -2.11
CA ASP A 70 2.75 9.56 -1.96
C ASP A 70 2.55 10.77 -2.88
N LEU A 71 1.32 11.06 -3.24
CA LEU A 71 0.97 12.21 -4.08
C LEU A 71 0.70 13.48 -3.24
N ALA A 72 0.45 13.34 -1.94
CA ALA A 72 0.08 14.43 -1.04
C ALA A 72 1.30 15.07 -0.35
N PRO A 73 1.72 16.30 -0.74
CA PRO A 73 2.90 16.98 -0.18
C PRO A 73 2.81 17.17 1.34
N ASP A 74 1.63 17.50 1.86
CA ASP A 74 1.39 17.73 3.28
C ASP A 74 1.55 16.46 4.13
N MET A 75 1.14 15.31 3.58
CA MET A 75 1.37 14.00 4.19
C MET A 75 2.87 13.70 4.23
N LEU A 76 3.56 13.90 3.12
CA LEU A 76 5.00 13.69 3.02
C LEU A 76 5.81 14.63 3.92
N ALA A 77 5.35 15.87 4.12
CA ALA A 77 5.98 16.79 5.07
C ALA A 77 5.95 16.24 6.50
N ARG A 78 4.83 15.63 6.91
CA ARG A 78 4.70 14.94 8.22
C ARG A 78 5.58 13.69 8.29
N ALA A 79 5.61 12.89 7.22
CA ALA A 79 6.46 11.72 7.13
C ALA A 79 7.95 12.10 7.26
N ARG A 80 8.41 13.14 6.54
CA ARG A 80 9.78 13.67 6.64
C ARG A 80 10.13 14.12 8.05
N ARG A 81 9.20 14.81 8.74
CA ARG A 81 9.38 15.21 10.13
C ARG A 81 9.58 14.00 11.04
N LYS A 82 8.73 12.97 10.94
CA LYS A 82 8.88 11.73 11.72
C LYS A 82 10.22 11.04 11.45
N ILE A 83 10.67 10.99 10.18
CA ILE A 83 11.98 10.44 9.82
C ILE A 83 13.11 11.20 10.52
N ALA A 84 13.07 12.53 10.49
CA ALA A 84 14.10 13.37 11.11
C ALA A 84 14.09 13.26 12.64
N GLU A 85 12.90 13.32 13.28
CA GLU A 85 12.74 13.23 14.73
C GLU A 85 13.22 11.88 15.31
N ASN A 86 13.10 10.80 14.54
CA ASN A 86 13.49 9.45 14.98
C ASN A 86 14.87 9.02 14.44
N GLY A 87 15.55 9.84 13.66
CA GLY A 87 16.87 9.51 13.10
C GLY A 87 16.87 8.32 12.13
N TRP A 88 15.76 8.08 11.42
CA TRP A 88 15.63 6.93 10.51
C TRP A 88 16.36 7.17 9.18
N SER A 89 17.68 7.01 9.17
CA SER A 89 18.52 7.25 7.99
C SER A 89 18.27 6.27 6.82
N HIS A 90 17.67 5.12 7.11
CA HIS A 90 17.31 4.08 6.14
C HIS A 90 15.98 4.34 5.40
N LEU A 91 15.27 5.42 5.78
CA LEU A 91 13.98 5.81 5.23
C LEU A 91 14.07 7.11 4.44
N LYS A 92 13.43 7.15 3.28
CA LYS A 92 13.21 8.39 2.50
C LYS A 92 11.82 8.41 1.90
N VAL A 93 11.31 9.62 1.65
CA VAL A 93 10.00 9.79 0.99
C VAL A 93 10.08 10.75 -0.18
N LEU A 94 9.35 10.43 -1.25
CA LEU A 94 9.30 11.16 -2.50
C LEU A 94 7.85 11.44 -2.89
N GLU A 95 7.60 12.63 -3.44
CA GLU A 95 6.33 12.93 -4.07
C GLU A 95 6.27 12.25 -5.44
N MET A 96 5.27 11.37 -5.62
CA MET A 96 5.18 10.57 -6.83
C MET A 96 3.78 9.98 -6.99
N ASN A 97 3.31 9.93 -8.25
CA ASN A 97 2.05 9.28 -8.58
C ASN A 97 2.22 7.75 -8.60
N ALA A 98 1.39 7.04 -7.84
CA ALA A 98 1.36 5.58 -7.80
C ALA A 98 1.02 4.93 -9.16
N LEU A 99 0.39 5.69 -10.07
CA LEU A 99 0.03 5.24 -11.42
C LEU A 99 1.15 5.45 -12.47
N ASP A 100 2.26 6.10 -12.05
CA ASP A 100 3.39 6.42 -12.93
C ASP A 100 4.68 6.56 -12.09
N LEU A 101 5.19 5.44 -11.62
CA LEU A 101 6.36 5.38 -10.76
C LEU A 101 7.65 5.68 -11.54
N LYS A 102 8.39 6.70 -11.15
CA LYS A 102 9.64 7.12 -11.80
C LYS A 102 10.84 6.31 -11.32
N PHE A 103 10.67 5.00 -11.21
CA PHE A 103 11.73 4.03 -10.92
C PHE A 103 11.93 3.10 -12.12
N SER A 104 13.15 2.62 -12.28
CA SER A 104 13.45 1.58 -13.27
C SER A 104 12.72 0.27 -12.94
N ASP A 105 12.50 -0.54 -13.95
CA ASP A 105 11.98 -1.90 -13.79
C ASP A 105 12.87 -2.70 -12.83
N ASN A 106 12.26 -3.62 -12.08
CA ASN A 106 12.98 -4.58 -11.25
C ASN A 106 13.92 -3.93 -10.21
N THR A 107 13.51 -2.83 -9.59
CA THR A 107 14.31 -2.06 -8.61
C THR A 107 14.16 -2.59 -7.20
N PHE A 108 12.95 -2.98 -6.78
CA PHE A 108 12.63 -3.28 -5.39
C PHE A 108 12.44 -4.78 -5.13
N ASP A 109 12.93 -5.24 -3.99
CA ASP A 109 12.73 -6.61 -3.53
C ASP A 109 11.31 -6.81 -2.97
N TYR A 110 10.77 -5.74 -2.36
CA TYR A 110 9.41 -5.69 -1.80
C TYR A 110 8.70 -4.43 -2.25
N VAL A 111 7.43 -4.56 -2.60
CA VAL A 111 6.52 -3.42 -2.84
C VAL A 111 5.33 -3.56 -1.91
N MET A 112 5.14 -2.57 -1.04
CA MET A 112 4.05 -2.50 -0.08
C MET A 112 2.98 -1.53 -0.57
N ALA A 113 1.71 -1.87 -0.40
CA ALA A 113 0.57 -1.01 -0.71
C ALA A 113 -0.45 -1.13 0.43
N PHE A 114 -0.38 -0.21 1.39
CA PHE A 114 -1.21 -0.22 2.59
C PHE A 114 -2.33 0.81 2.47
N HIS A 115 -3.58 0.33 2.41
CA HIS A 115 -4.79 1.15 2.34
C HIS A 115 -4.87 2.12 1.14
N VAL A 116 -4.05 1.94 0.12
CA VAL A 116 -3.95 2.83 -1.05
C VAL A 116 -4.80 2.36 -2.23
N VAL A 117 -5.01 1.05 -2.37
CA VAL A 117 -5.68 0.45 -3.55
C VAL A 117 -7.12 0.98 -3.75
N THR A 118 -7.81 1.31 -2.65
CA THR A 118 -9.19 1.84 -2.69
C THR A 118 -9.27 3.35 -2.85
N VAL A 119 -8.14 4.06 -2.82
CA VAL A 119 -8.11 5.53 -2.95
C VAL A 119 -7.51 6.02 -4.26
N VAL A 120 -6.77 5.16 -4.98
CA VAL A 120 -6.28 5.51 -6.31
C VAL A 120 -7.38 5.41 -7.37
N PRO A 121 -7.40 6.27 -8.39
CA PRO A 121 -8.42 6.24 -9.44
C PRO A 121 -8.35 4.98 -10.31
N ASP A 122 -7.16 4.41 -10.50
CA ASP A 122 -6.93 3.20 -11.28
C ASP A 122 -6.07 2.18 -10.50
N PRO A 123 -6.69 1.31 -9.68
CA PRO A 123 -5.97 0.29 -8.93
C PRO A 123 -5.28 -0.77 -9.81
N VAL A 124 -5.78 -1.00 -11.03
CA VAL A 124 -5.16 -1.96 -11.95
C VAL A 124 -3.83 -1.42 -12.45
N ARG A 125 -3.79 -0.14 -12.87
CA ARG A 125 -2.57 0.54 -13.29
C ARG A 125 -1.56 0.66 -12.14
N MET A 126 -2.01 0.99 -10.93
CA MET A 126 -1.13 1.02 -9.75
C MET A 126 -0.46 -0.34 -9.53
N VAL A 127 -1.21 -1.45 -9.62
CA VAL A 127 -0.64 -2.80 -9.49
C VAL A 127 0.30 -3.13 -10.64
N ALA A 128 0.00 -2.68 -11.87
CA ALA A 128 0.91 -2.84 -13.01
C ALA A 128 2.26 -2.16 -12.76
N GLU A 129 2.25 -0.93 -12.24
CA GLU A 129 3.46 -0.21 -11.83
C GLU A 129 4.20 -0.92 -10.68
N ALA A 130 3.47 -1.36 -9.64
CA ALA A 130 4.04 -2.15 -8.56
C ALA A 130 4.73 -3.43 -9.07
N LYS A 131 4.10 -4.14 -10.02
CA LYS A 131 4.69 -5.31 -10.69
C LYS A 131 5.92 -4.94 -11.52
N ARG A 132 5.88 -3.82 -12.23
CA ARG A 132 6.99 -3.35 -13.07
C ARG A 132 8.24 -3.08 -12.23
N VAL A 133 8.09 -2.32 -11.15
CA VAL A 133 9.23 -1.90 -10.31
C VAL A 133 9.70 -2.98 -9.34
N CYS A 134 8.87 -3.99 -9.04
CA CYS A 134 9.25 -5.14 -8.24
C CYS A 134 10.21 -6.05 -9.02
N LYS A 135 11.24 -6.60 -8.38
CA LYS A 135 12.17 -7.56 -8.98
C LYS A 135 11.47 -8.89 -9.31
N PRO A 136 11.94 -9.64 -10.33
CA PRO A 136 11.54 -11.03 -10.51
C PRO A 136 11.79 -11.84 -9.22
N GLY A 137 10.80 -12.61 -8.78
CA GLY A 137 10.84 -13.33 -7.51
C GLY A 137 10.63 -12.45 -6.27
N GLY A 138 10.55 -11.13 -6.43
CA GLY A 138 10.21 -10.18 -5.36
C GLY A 138 8.74 -10.29 -4.93
N ARG A 139 8.40 -9.63 -3.84
CA ARG A 139 7.08 -9.72 -3.23
C ARG A 139 6.31 -8.41 -3.32
N ILE A 140 5.00 -8.52 -3.57
CA ILE A 140 4.05 -7.41 -3.52
C ILE A 140 3.07 -7.70 -2.42
N ILE A 141 2.98 -6.80 -1.44
CA ILE A 141 2.12 -6.95 -0.26
C ILE A 141 1.04 -5.86 -0.30
N ILE A 142 -0.21 -6.28 -0.33
CA ILE A 142 -1.35 -5.38 -0.32
C ILE A 142 -2.15 -5.62 0.95
N VAL A 143 -2.36 -4.56 1.74
CA VAL A 143 -3.26 -4.57 2.90
C VAL A 143 -4.38 -3.58 2.62
N ASN A 144 -5.59 -4.10 2.43
CA ASN A 144 -6.73 -3.25 2.13
C ASN A 144 -8.04 -3.88 2.63
N HIS A 145 -9.09 -3.09 2.75
CA HIS A 145 -10.41 -3.65 2.93
C HIS A 145 -11.01 -3.94 1.54
N PHE A 146 -11.60 -5.11 1.43
CA PHE A 146 -12.34 -5.51 0.23
C PHE A 146 -13.78 -5.78 0.62
N THR A 147 -14.70 -5.50 -0.29
CA THR A 147 -16.12 -5.74 -0.06
C THR A 147 -16.36 -7.21 0.24
N SER A 148 -17.03 -7.48 1.37
CA SER A 148 -17.40 -8.84 1.76
C SER A 148 -18.54 -9.33 0.88
N GLU A 149 -18.45 -10.56 0.37
CA GLU A 149 -19.56 -11.23 -0.31
C GLU A 149 -20.70 -11.61 0.66
N ARG A 150 -20.48 -11.45 1.98
CA ARG A 150 -21.53 -11.72 2.99
C ARG A 150 -22.53 -10.56 3.02
N ARG A 151 -23.75 -10.83 2.60
CA ARG A 151 -24.90 -9.91 2.42
C ARG A 151 -25.20 -8.97 3.60
N VAL A 152 -24.85 -9.31 4.83
CA VAL A 152 -25.30 -8.56 6.03
C VAL A 152 -24.41 -7.34 6.34
N LEU A 153 -23.13 -7.37 6.01
CA LEU A 153 -22.23 -6.20 6.17
C LEU A 153 -22.24 -5.27 4.93
N GLY A 154 -22.61 -5.81 3.78
CA GLY A 154 -22.66 -5.06 2.52
C GLY A 154 -23.70 -3.94 2.49
N SER A 155 -24.84 -4.12 3.17
CA SER A 155 -25.90 -3.10 3.20
C SER A 155 -25.53 -1.89 4.06
N LEU A 156 -24.81 -2.08 5.16
CA LEU A 156 -24.38 -0.99 6.04
C LEU A 156 -23.24 -0.16 5.40
N THR A 157 -22.32 -0.82 4.69
CA THR A 157 -21.25 -0.14 3.95
C THR A 157 -21.79 0.58 2.73
N GLN A 158 -22.81 0.03 2.04
CA GLN A 158 -23.49 0.70 0.92
C GLN A 158 -24.26 1.96 1.36
N ALA A 159 -24.84 1.97 2.56
CA ALA A 159 -25.50 3.17 3.09
C ALA A 159 -24.50 4.33 3.37
N LEU A 160 -23.25 4.03 3.64
CA LEU A 160 -22.17 5.01 3.82
C LEU A 160 -21.43 5.36 2.52
N ASP A 161 -21.76 4.68 1.41
CA ASP A 161 -21.08 4.82 0.11
C ASP A 161 -21.05 6.27 -0.43
N PRO A 162 -22.12 7.10 -0.33
CA PRO A 162 -22.07 8.49 -0.77
C PRO A 162 -21.04 9.31 0.01
N MET A 163 -20.92 9.07 1.31
CA MET A 163 -19.99 9.79 2.19
C MET A 163 -18.55 9.29 2.01
N THR A 164 -18.36 7.99 1.84
CA THR A 164 -17.02 7.40 1.60
C THR A 164 -16.49 7.71 0.20
N ARG A 165 -17.35 7.78 -0.81
CA ARG A 165 -16.99 8.25 -2.17
C ARG A 165 -16.62 9.73 -2.17
N TRP A 166 -17.33 10.55 -1.38
CA TRP A 166 -16.96 11.95 -1.19
C TRP A 166 -15.59 12.12 -0.52
N LEU A 167 -15.19 11.14 0.32
CA LEU A 167 -13.86 11.03 0.94
C LEU A 167 -12.83 10.31 0.03
N GLY A 168 -13.16 10.00 -1.23
CA GLY A 168 -12.26 9.31 -2.16
C GLY A 168 -12.10 7.80 -1.88
N TRP A 169 -12.90 7.21 -1.00
CA TRP A 169 -12.80 5.78 -0.67
C TRP A 169 -13.74 4.94 -1.51
N ARG A 170 -13.18 4.00 -2.25
CA ARG A 170 -13.98 3.00 -2.95
C ARG A 170 -14.30 1.85 -2.02
N THR A 171 -15.58 1.70 -1.67
CA THR A 171 -16.08 0.60 -0.83
C THR A 171 -16.52 -0.61 -1.65
N ASP A 172 -16.52 -0.51 -2.98
CA ASP A 172 -17.06 -1.49 -3.93
C ASP A 172 -15.98 -2.47 -4.48
N LEU A 173 -14.71 -2.36 -4.06
CA LEU A 173 -13.64 -3.19 -4.59
C LEU A 173 -13.78 -4.64 -4.10
N LYS A 174 -14.14 -5.54 -5.02
CA LYS A 174 -14.28 -6.96 -4.76
C LYS A 174 -12.93 -7.67 -4.91
N LEU A 175 -12.58 -8.51 -3.94
CA LEU A 175 -11.28 -9.18 -3.86
C LEU A 175 -10.98 -10.06 -5.08
N LYS A 176 -11.92 -10.96 -5.43
CA LYS A 176 -11.70 -11.93 -6.51
C LYS A 176 -11.55 -11.26 -7.88
N PRO A 177 -12.47 -10.36 -8.31
CA PRO A 177 -12.29 -9.59 -9.55
C PRO A 177 -10.99 -8.76 -9.56
N PHE A 178 -10.60 -8.17 -8.44
CA PHE A 178 -9.36 -7.40 -8.34
C PHE A 178 -8.13 -8.28 -8.64
N ILE A 179 -8.05 -9.47 -8.03
CA ILE A 179 -6.94 -10.40 -8.27
C ILE A 179 -6.92 -10.85 -9.74
N GLU A 180 -8.09 -11.21 -10.29
CA GLU A 180 -8.22 -11.66 -11.68
C GLU A 180 -7.81 -10.57 -12.68
N THR A 181 -8.30 -9.33 -12.49
CA THR A 181 -8.02 -8.22 -13.42
C THR A 181 -6.56 -7.76 -13.33
N THR A 182 -5.96 -7.78 -12.13
CA THR A 182 -4.57 -7.35 -11.95
C THR A 182 -3.55 -8.44 -12.32
N GLY A 183 -3.98 -9.69 -12.45
CA GLY A 183 -3.11 -10.83 -12.69
C GLY A 183 -2.04 -10.99 -11.61
N LEU A 184 -2.39 -10.70 -10.34
CA LEU A 184 -1.49 -10.92 -9.21
C LEU A 184 -1.37 -12.41 -8.92
N ARG A 185 -0.13 -12.90 -8.86
CA ARG A 185 0.13 -14.25 -8.34
C ARG A 185 0.10 -14.22 -6.82
N VAL A 186 -1.04 -14.58 -6.25
CA VAL A 186 -1.25 -14.57 -4.81
C VAL A 186 -0.72 -15.85 -4.19
N GLU A 187 0.26 -15.75 -3.27
CA GLU A 187 0.78 -16.88 -2.49
C GLU A 187 -0.07 -17.13 -1.25
N LYS A 188 -0.59 -16.05 -0.62
CA LYS A 188 -1.39 -16.17 0.61
C LYS A 188 -2.39 -15.02 0.72
N ILE A 189 -3.60 -15.37 1.15
CA ILE A 189 -4.66 -14.43 1.53
C ILE A 189 -5.01 -14.72 2.98
N TYR A 190 -4.98 -13.69 3.83
CA TYR A 190 -5.40 -13.86 5.23
C TYR A 190 -5.93 -12.56 5.83
N LYS A 191 -6.60 -12.70 6.96
CA LYS A 191 -7.00 -11.60 7.84
C LYS A 191 -6.21 -11.68 9.12
N LEU A 192 -5.80 -10.56 9.68
CA LEU A 192 -5.00 -10.50 10.91
C LEU A 192 -5.73 -11.10 12.12
N ASN A 193 -7.06 -11.00 12.14
CA ASN A 193 -7.94 -11.69 13.08
C ASN A 193 -9.32 -11.91 12.45
N LYS A 194 -10.19 -12.70 13.11
CA LYS A 194 -11.53 -13.05 12.62
C LYS A 194 -12.45 -11.83 12.42
N THR A 195 -12.21 -10.75 13.13
CA THR A 195 -13.00 -9.50 13.09
C THR A 195 -12.34 -8.42 12.22
N SER A 196 -11.17 -8.68 11.65
CA SER A 196 -10.46 -7.71 10.82
C SER A 196 -11.25 -7.40 9.54
N LEU A 197 -11.48 -6.12 9.29
CA LEU A 197 -12.03 -5.64 8.03
C LEU A 197 -10.99 -5.71 6.89
N TYR A 198 -9.71 -5.77 7.24
CA TYR A 198 -8.61 -5.76 6.27
C TYR A 198 -8.21 -7.17 5.87
N THR A 199 -7.92 -7.31 4.60
CA THR A 199 -7.35 -8.51 3.99
C THR A 199 -5.92 -8.22 3.58
N VAL A 200 -5.02 -9.14 3.90
CA VAL A 200 -3.63 -9.12 3.48
C VAL A 200 -3.48 -10.05 2.29
N LEU A 201 -2.93 -9.52 1.19
CA LEU A 201 -2.52 -10.28 0.02
C LEU A 201 -1.00 -10.33 0.01
N LEU A 202 -0.43 -11.50 0.10
CA LEU A 202 0.99 -11.75 -0.19
C LEU A 202 1.09 -12.28 -1.60
N CYS A 203 1.73 -11.52 -2.48
CA CYS A 203 1.88 -11.85 -3.87
C CYS A 203 3.37 -11.95 -4.23
N ARG A 204 3.69 -12.77 -5.21
CA ARG A 204 5.04 -12.88 -5.77
C ARG A 204 5.04 -12.44 -7.23
N LYS A 205 6.04 -11.68 -7.63
CA LYS A 205 6.30 -11.46 -9.05
C LYS A 205 6.95 -12.68 -9.65
N GLU A 206 6.43 -13.15 -10.81
CA GLU A 206 7.02 -14.28 -11.53
C GLU A 206 8.49 -14.03 -11.82
N PRO A 207 9.35 -15.07 -11.74
CA PRO A 207 10.69 -15.03 -12.33
C PRO A 207 10.59 -14.68 -13.81
N SER A 208 11.52 -13.89 -14.34
CA SER A 208 11.56 -13.66 -15.77
C SER A 208 11.84 -15.01 -16.47
N SER A 209 11.08 -15.34 -17.51
CA SER A 209 11.25 -16.59 -18.27
C SER A 209 12.65 -16.80 -18.86
N LEU A 210 13.47 -15.75 -18.92
CA LEU A 210 14.88 -15.79 -19.31
C LEU A 210 15.83 -16.43 -18.28
N ALA A 211 15.40 -16.59 -17.02
CA ALA A 211 16.21 -17.25 -15.99
C ALA A 211 16.05 -18.78 -16.00
N ALA A 212 14.94 -19.30 -16.53
CA ALA A 212 14.67 -20.74 -16.57
C ALA A 212 15.50 -21.51 -17.64
N THR A 213 16.19 -20.80 -18.54
CA THR A 213 16.95 -21.44 -19.64
C THR A 213 18.45 -21.60 -19.35
N ARG A 214 18.91 -21.26 -18.14
CA ARG A 214 20.35 -21.33 -17.76
C ARG A 214 20.70 -22.46 -16.79
N GLU A 215 19.74 -23.30 -16.42
CA GLU A 215 19.96 -24.45 -15.53
C GLU A 215 19.63 -25.80 -16.22
N LEU A 216 19.93 -25.94 -17.52
CA LEU A 216 19.94 -27.22 -18.22
C LEU A 216 21.32 -27.49 -18.85
#